data_659157ac78ee3b49919c5deb9e23d256
#
_entry.id   659157ac78ee3b49919c5deb9e23d256
#
_cell.length_a   1.000
_cell.length_b   1.000
_cell.length_c   1.000
_cell.angle_alpha   90.00
_cell.angle_beta   90.00
_cell.angle_gamma   90.00
#
_symmetry.space_group_name_H-M   'P 1'
#
loop_
_entity.id
_entity.type
_entity.pdbx_description
1 polymer ?
#
loop_
_entity_poly.entity_id
_entity_poly.type
_entity_poly.pdbx_seq_one_letter_code
_entity_poly.pdbx_strand_id
1 'polypeptide(L)'
;MITLRQYIETEIIPRYDSFDAAHRRDHVEYVIAQSLKLAEHYDVDRDMVYAIAAYHDTGLAVDRKTHHLESGRIIRSDQGLRQWFNEGQIETMAQAV
;
A
#
# COMPACT_ATOMS: atom_id res chain seq x y z
N MET A 1 -14.16 -8.55 -13.74
CA MET A 1 -13.17 -7.50 -13.39
C MET A 1 -13.10 -7.35 -11.87
N ILE A 2 -11.91 -7.29 -11.30
CA ILE A 2 -11.75 -7.12 -9.86
C ILE A 2 -11.64 -5.64 -9.50
N THR A 3 -11.98 -5.31 -8.25
CA THR A 3 -11.82 -3.95 -7.72
C THR A 3 -10.41 -3.77 -7.18
N LEU A 4 -10.02 -2.51 -6.97
CA LEU A 4 -8.74 -2.19 -6.32
C LEU A 4 -8.63 -2.90 -4.96
N ARG A 5 -9.68 -2.88 -4.14
CA ARG A 5 -9.66 -3.54 -2.84
C ARG A 5 -9.48 -5.05 -2.96
N GLN A 6 -10.17 -5.68 -3.91
CA GLN A 6 -10.00 -7.12 -4.15
C GLN A 6 -8.57 -7.44 -4.57
N TYR A 7 -8.00 -6.65 -5.46
CA TYR A 7 -6.62 -6.83 -5.90
C TYR A 7 -5.64 -6.75 -4.72
N ILE A 8 -5.76 -5.69 -3.92
CA ILE A 8 -4.87 -5.49 -2.77
C ILE A 8 -5.06 -6.58 -1.71
N GLU A 9 -6.31 -6.96 -1.42
CA GLU A 9 -6.59 -8.00 -0.43
C GLU A 9 -6.06 -9.38 -0.84
N THR A 10 -6.03 -9.67 -2.14
CA THR A 10 -5.58 -10.98 -2.63
C THR A 10 -4.10 -11.04 -2.96
N GLU A 11 -3.50 -9.93 -3.44
CA GLU A 11 -2.13 -9.92 -3.95
C GLU A 11 -1.13 -9.23 -3.02
N ILE A 12 -1.58 -8.31 -2.18
CA ILE A 12 -0.69 -7.49 -1.37
C ILE A 12 -0.77 -7.82 0.12
N ILE A 13 -1.97 -7.81 0.69
CA ILE A 13 -2.14 -8.02 2.14
C ILE A 13 -1.57 -9.38 2.59
N PRO A 14 -1.73 -10.49 1.84
CA PRO A 14 -1.17 -11.77 2.28
C PRO A 14 0.35 -11.78 2.43
N ARG A 15 1.07 -10.85 1.79
CA ARG A 15 2.52 -10.74 1.94
C ARG A 15 2.93 -10.43 3.38
N TYR A 16 2.06 -9.76 4.13
CA TYR A 16 2.32 -9.38 5.53
C TYR A 16 2.29 -10.57 6.47
N ASP A 17 1.71 -11.71 6.06
CA ASP A 17 1.63 -12.90 6.90
C ASP A 17 3.03 -13.51 7.18
N SER A 18 4.02 -13.20 6.33
CA SER A 18 5.39 -13.69 6.51
C SER A 18 6.27 -12.74 7.30
N PHE A 19 5.75 -11.57 7.69
CA PHE A 19 6.51 -10.56 8.44
C PHE A 19 6.45 -10.85 9.94
N ASP A 20 7.24 -10.10 10.72
CA ASP A 20 7.24 -10.23 12.18
C ASP A 20 5.91 -9.71 12.78
N ALA A 21 5.70 -9.99 14.08
CA ALA A 21 4.43 -9.70 14.76
C ALA A 21 4.03 -8.22 14.68
N ALA A 22 5.00 -7.30 14.60
CA ALA A 22 4.72 -5.86 14.55
C ALA A 22 4.26 -5.39 13.17
N HIS A 23 4.43 -6.23 12.12
CA HIS A 23 4.19 -5.85 10.73
C HIS A 23 3.28 -6.83 9.99
N ARG A 24 2.51 -7.64 10.74
CA ARG A 24 1.59 -8.62 10.14
C ARG A 24 0.32 -7.96 9.61
N ARG A 25 -0.55 -8.79 9.05
CA ARG A 25 -1.81 -8.38 8.42
C ARG A 25 -2.66 -7.50 9.33
N ASP A 26 -2.82 -7.85 10.60
CA ASP A 26 -3.63 -7.06 11.54
C ASP A 26 -3.09 -5.64 11.71
N HIS A 27 -1.76 -5.47 11.72
CA HIS A 27 -1.15 -4.14 11.78
C HIS A 27 -1.46 -3.33 10.51
N VAL A 28 -1.29 -3.91 9.32
CA VAL A 28 -1.54 -3.18 8.07
C VAL A 28 -3.04 -2.85 7.94
N GLU A 29 -3.91 -3.74 8.35
CA GLU A 29 -5.36 -3.48 8.35
C GLU A 29 -5.71 -2.34 9.29
N TYR A 30 -5.08 -2.28 10.46
CA TYR A 30 -5.25 -1.17 11.40
C TYR A 30 -4.79 0.15 10.77
N VAL A 31 -3.62 0.16 10.14
CA VAL A 31 -3.09 1.38 9.48
C VAL A 31 -4.01 1.83 8.34
N ILE A 32 -4.54 0.90 7.56
CA ILE A 32 -5.51 1.21 6.51
C ILE A 32 -6.75 1.88 7.12
N ALA A 33 -7.32 1.29 8.16
CA ALA A 33 -8.53 1.82 8.80
C ALA A 33 -8.29 3.21 9.37
N GLN A 34 -7.17 3.44 10.04
CA GLN A 34 -6.84 4.75 10.60
C GLN A 34 -6.58 5.79 9.50
N SER A 35 -5.91 5.39 8.43
CA SER A 35 -5.62 6.28 7.30
C SER A 35 -6.90 6.73 6.60
N LEU A 36 -7.83 5.81 6.37
CA LEU A 36 -9.11 6.13 5.74
C LEU A 36 -9.99 7.00 6.64
N LYS A 37 -9.96 6.75 7.94
CA LYS A 37 -10.69 7.56 8.90
C LYS A 37 -10.16 9.01 8.90
N LEU A 38 -8.84 9.17 8.88
CA LEU A 38 -8.23 10.48 8.80
C LEU A 38 -8.57 11.18 7.48
N ALA A 39 -8.59 10.43 6.38
CA ALA A 39 -8.90 10.95 5.05
C ALA A 39 -10.30 11.53 4.93
N GLU A 40 -11.23 11.15 5.82
CA GLU A 40 -12.59 11.72 5.85
C GLU A 40 -12.59 13.22 6.13
N HIS A 41 -11.53 13.74 6.77
CA HIS A 41 -11.40 15.14 7.15
C HIS A 41 -10.68 15.99 6.10
N TYR A 42 -10.25 15.39 5.00
CA TYR A 42 -9.46 16.08 3.98
C TYR A 42 -9.99 15.76 2.58
N ASP A 43 -9.79 16.69 1.65
CA ASP A 43 -10.14 16.50 0.25
C ASP A 43 -8.99 15.76 -0.45
N VAL A 44 -8.98 14.43 -0.30
CA VAL A 44 -7.94 13.56 -0.86
C VAL A 44 -8.57 12.37 -1.56
N ASP A 45 -7.81 11.75 -2.46
CA ASP A 45 -8.22 10.52 -3.16
C ASP A 45 -8.11 9.34 -2.18
N ARG A 46 -9.25 8.80 -1.75
CA ARG A 46 -9.32 7.73 -0.76
C ARG A 46 -8.71 6.43 -1.29
N ASP A 47 -8.81 6.17 -2.59
CA ASP A 47 -8.21 4.98 -3.19
C ASP A 47 -6.68 5.06 -3.15
N MET A 48 -6.10 6.25 -3.37
CA MET A 48 -4.67 6.45 -3.21
C MET A 48 -4.24 6.28 -1.76
N VAL A 49 -5.00 6.82 -0.81
CA VAL A 49 -4.72 6.65 0.62
C VAL A 49 -4.74 5.18 1.01
N TYR A 50 -5.73 4.44 0.54
CA TYR A 50 -5.84 3.00 0.79
C TYR A 50 -4.62 2.25 0.25
N ALA A 51 -4.22 2.54 -0.99
CA ALA A 51 -3.08 1.88 -1.62
C ALA A 51 -1.78 2.22 -0.89
N ILE A 52 -1.56 3.49 -0.54
CA ILE A 52 -0.37 3.90 0.22
C ILE A 52 -0.27 3.13 1.53
N ALA A 53 -1.36 3.08 2.29
CA ALA A 53 -1.38 2.37 3.58
C ALA A 53 -1.12 0.87 3.40
N ALA A 54 -1.71 0.26 2.38
CA ALA A 54 -1.54 -1.17 2.12
C ALA A 54 -0.12 -1.54 1.71
N TYR A 55 0.58 -0.67 0.98
CA TYR A 55 1.91 -0.96 0.45
C TYR A 55 3.06 -0.47 1.36
N HIS A 56 2.78 0.34 2.37
CA HIS A 56 3.84 1.11 3.06
C HIS A 56 4.96 0.26 3.67
N ASP A 57 4.69 -0.96 4.07
CA ASP A 57 5.69 -1.85 4.66
C ASP A 57 6.03 -3.07 3.78
N THR A 58 5.55 -3.11 2.53
CA THR A 58 5.86 -4.23 1.64
C THR A 58 7.36 -4.38 1.39
N GLY A 59 8.12 -3.29 1.45
CA GLY A 59 9.56 -3.31 1.27
C GLY A 59 10.32 -4.09 2.33
N LEU A 60 9.68 -4.41 3.46
CA LEU A 60 10.31 -5.24 4.49
C LEU A 60 10.67 -6.64 3.98
N ALA A 61 10.01 -7.13 2.93
CA ALA A 61 10.35 -8.39 2.30
C ALA A 61 11.69 -8.34 1.59
N VAL A 62 12.20 -7.15 1.25
CA VAL A 62 13.46 -6.95 0.54
C VAL A 62 14.57 -6.53 1.50
N ASP A 63 14.38 -5.44 2.25
CA ASP A 63 15.40 -4.92 3.16
C ASP A 63 14.74 -4.09 4.26
N ARG A 64 15.00 -4.45 5.53
CA ARG A 64 14.42 -3.74 6.66
C ARG A 64 14.97 -2.32 6.81
N LYS A 65 16.23 -2.08 6.46
CA LYS A 65 16.88 -0.78 6.61
C LYS A 65 16.39 0.24 5.58
N THR A 66 16.06 -0.23 4.39
CA THR A 66 15.65 0.62 3.27
C THR A 66 14.20 0.34 2.84
N HIS A 67 13.38 -0.21 3.74
CA HIS A 67 12.05 -0.70 3.37
C HIS A 67 11.15 0.38 2.75
N HIS A 68 11.30 1.65 3.15
CA HIS A 68 10.53 2.73 2.54
C HIS A 68 10.86 2.88 1.05
N LEU A 69 12.13 2.84 0.70
CA LEU A 69 12.57 2.92 -0.69
C LEU A 69 12.12 1.69 -1.48
N GLU A 70 12.19 0.52 -0.85
CA GLU A 70 11.78 -0.73 -1.51
C GLU A 70 10.26 -0.79 -1.69
N SER A 71 9.48 -0.28 -0.74
CA SER A 71 8.02 -0.16 -0.89
C SER A 71 7.66 0.72 -2.09
N GLY A 72 8.38 1.84 -2.26
CA GLY A 72 8.21 2.70 -3.43
C GLY A 72 8.53 1.99 -4.73
N ARG A 73 9.60 1.19 -4.77
CA ARG A 73 9.95 0.39 -5.95
C ARG A 73 8.88 -0.63 -6.28
N ILE A 74 8.30 -1.28 -5.26
CA ILE A 74 7.22 -2.25 -5.45
C ILE A 74 6.01 -1.57 -6.08
N ILE A 75 5.63 -0.38 -5.62
CA ILE A 75 4.52 0.38 -6.22
C ILE A 75 4.85 0.72 -7.68
N ARG A 76 6.03 1.23 -7.97
CA ARG A 76 6.42 1.63 -9.32
C ARG A 76 6.44 0.45 -10.30
N SER A 77 6.79 -0.74 -9.83
CA SER A 77 6.87 -1.93 -10.69
C SER A 77 5.58 -2.72 -10.76
N ASP A 78 4.56 -2.38 -9.97
CA ASP A 78 3.30 -3.12 -9.94
C ASP A 78 2.40 -2.71 -11.10
N GLN A 79 2.41 -3.49 -12.17
CA GLN A 79 1.61 -3.22 -13.35
C GLN A 79 0.11 -3.31 -13.08
N GLY A 80 -0.29 -4.12 -12.10
CA GLY A 80 -1.70 -4.26 -11.72
C GLY A 80 -2.32 -2.96 -11.23
N LEU A 81 -1.55 -2.11 -10.55
CA LEU A 81 -2.05 -0.82 -10.05
C LEU A 81 -2.46 0.12 -11.18
N ARG A 82 -1.92 -0.05 -12.39
CA ARG A 82 -2.24 0.80 -13.53
C ARG A 82 -3.65 0.61 -14.06
N GLN A 83 -4.38 -0.38 -13.56
CA GLN A 83 -5.81 -0.52 -13.84
C GLN A 83 -6.63 0.59 -13.18
N TRP A 84 -6.13 1.20 -12.09
CA TRP A 84 -6.86 2.19 -11.29
C TRP A 84 -6.18 3.55 -11.20
N PHE A 85 -4.86 3.61 -11.46
CA PHE A 85 -4.05 4.83 -11.28
C PHE A 85 -3.21 5.10 -12.52
N ASN A 86 -3.03 6.39 -12.84
CA ASN A 86 -2.10 6.81 -13.89
C ASN A 86 -0.67 6.89 -13.35
N GLU A 87 0.30 7.15 -14.24
CA GLU A 87 1.71 7.17 -13.85
C GLU A 87 2.04 8.27 -12.83
N GLY A 88 1.39 9.44 -12.93
CA GLY A 88 1.57 10.51 -11.95
C GLY A 88 1.09 10.11 -10.56
N GLN A 89 -0.05 9.44 -10.49
CA GLN A 89 -0.58 8.93 -9.23
C GLN A 89 0.32 7.84 -8.64
N ILE A 90 0.81 6.93 -9.49
CA ILE A 90 1.75 5.87 -9.09
C ILE A 90 3.00 6.50 -8.46
N GLU A 91 3.58 7.51 -9.10
CA GLU A 91 4.79 8.17 -8.58
C GLU A 91 4.51 8.87 -7.25
N THR A 92 3.38 9.55 -7.13
CA THR A 92 2.97 10.21 -5.89
C THR A 92 2.87 9.19 -4.73
N MET A 93 2.22 8.04 -4.99
CA MET A 93 2.09 6.99 -3.99
C MET A 93 3.45 6.40 -3.62
N ALA A 94 4.32 6.17 -4.60
CA ALA A 94 5.64 5.60 -4.38
C ALA A 94 6.51 6.50 -3.50
N GLN A 95 6.35 7.81 -3.62
CA GLN A 95 7.07 8.77 -2.78
C GLN A 95 6.49 8.87 -1.37
N ALA A 96 5.22 8.51 -1.18
CA ALA A 96 4.52 8.64 0.10
C ALA A 96 4.74 7.45 1.05
N VAL A 97 5.20 6.30 0.54
CA VAL A 97 5.39 5.09 1.37
C VAL A 97 6.70 5.07 2.18
#